data_918bb153b2a547546d8ab4d7b4cbe934
#
_entry.id   918bb153b2a547546d8ab4d7b4cbe934
#
_cell.length_a   1.000
_cell.length_b   1.000
_cell.length_c   1.000
_cell.angle_alpha   90.00
_cell.angle_beta   90.00
_cell.angle_gamma   90.00
#
_symmetry.space_group_name_H-M   'P 1'
#
loop_
_entity.id
_entity.type
_entity.pdbx_description
1 polymer ?
#
loop_
_entity_poly.entity_id
_entity_poly.type
_entity_poly.pdbx_seq_one_letter_code
_entity_poly.pdbx_strand_id
1 'polypeptide(L)'
;MLKDSAHIQEFEAEWKNRKARRAGRPEVTPMYNMEDAQGVLEHFVPCTYHETVQICEGLTIRFVDAGHLLGSSSIEIWVTEDGETRKLVFSGDIGNYNRPLIRDPEYLEEADYVIMESTYGNRNHNTPPDYAAELAKVMNSTFTKGGNLVIPAFSVGRTQEMLYYMRRIKTEGLLPEYPGFEVYIDSPLAVEATNIFHKSVEECFDEEARQLVQSGINPIQFPGLKVAVSSEESKMINFNQKSKVIISASGMCEAGRIRHHLKHNLWRTDSTILFVGYQVPGTLGYSLLNGVKKVKLFGEEIEVRASIVNLPGISGHADRDHLTAWIANFKKPPKKVFIVHGEETTAVEFAEHVKNDVGFDALAPYSGDAYDLLTGEQIAQGSRQLVEKKTQGVYRAKSGAFDRLMIA
;
A
#
# COMPACT_ATOMS: atom_id res chain seq x y z
N MET A 1 12.30 -1.85 2.90
CA MET A 1 11.61 -1.22 1.75
C MET A 1 12.56 -0.39 0.90
N LEU A 2 13.25 0.66 1.42
CA LEU A 2 14.15 1.51 0.60
C LEU A 2 15.24 0.72 -0.12
N LYS A 3 15.94 -0.20 0.58
CA LYS A 3 16.94 -1.08 -0.02
C LYS A 3 16.38 -2.00 -1.11
N ASP A 4 15.18 -2.58 -0.87
CA ASP A 4 14.51 -3.44 -1.84
C ASP A 4 14.13 -2.65 -3.11
N SER A 5 13.59 -1.44 -2.92
CA SER A 5 13.28 -0.54 -4.03
C SER A 5 14.53 -0.10 -4.79
N ALA A 6 15.64 0.22 -4.10
CA ALA A 6 16.92 0.55 -4.74
C ALA A 6 17.41 -0.61 -5.62
N HIS A 7 17.39 -1.83 -5.08
CA HIS A 7 17.78 -3.03 -5.83
C HIS A 7 16.93 -3.24 -7.09
N ILE A 8 15.60 -3.06 -6.98
CA ILE A 8 14.69 -3.16 -8.13
C ILE A 8 15.02 -2.10 -9.18
N GLN A 9 15.24 -0.85 -8.76
CA GLN A 9 15.56 0.25 -9.68
C GLN A 9 16.90 0.07 -10.39
N GLU A 10 17.94 -0.38 -9.68
CA GLU A 10 19.24 -0.70 -10.27
C GLU A 10 19.12 -1.83 -11.28
N PHE A 11 18.42 -2.90 -10.94
CA PHE A 11 18.18 -4.03 -11.84
C PHE A 11 17.42 -3.62 -13.10
N GLU A 12 16.37 -2.81 -12.96
CA GLU A 12 15.60 -2.30 -14.11
C GLU A 12 16.43 -1.36 -14.98
N ALA A 13 17.22 -0.47 -14.37
CA ALA A 13 18.11 0.42 -15.09
C ALA A 13 19.14 -0.38 -15.89
N GLU A 14 19.78 -1.37 -15.27
CA GLU A 14 20.74 -2.23 -15.96
C GLU A 14 20.10 -2.99 -17.14
N TRP A 15 18.91 -3.55 -16.94
CA TRP A 15 18.19 -4.26 -18.00
C TRP A 15 17.82 -3.33 -19.17
N LYS A 16 17.38 -2.10 -18.90
CA LYS A 16 17.12 -1.06 -19.90
C LYS A 16 18.41 -0.68 -20.62
N ASN A 17 19.51 -0.53 -19.89
CA ASN A 17 20.81 -0.13 -20.42
C ASN A 17 21.44 -1.19 -21.33
N ARG A 18 21.28 -2.49 -21.02
CA ARG A 18 21.70 -3.58 -21.95
C ARG A 18 21.02 -3.45 -23.31
N LYS A 19 19.73 -3.04 -23.34
CA LYS A 19 19.00 -2.80 -24.60
C LYS A 19 19.39 -1.49 -25.26
N ALA A 20 19.61 -0.43 -24.46
CA ALA A 20 20.02 0.87 -24.95
C ALA A 20 21.38 0.81 -25.65
N ARG A 21 22.38 0.14 -25.02
CA ARG A 21 23.71 -0.09 -25.62
C ARG A 21 23.64 -0.79 -26.98
N ARG A 22 22.81 -1.83 -27.09
CA ARG A 22 22.62 -2.54 -28.37
C ARG A 22 21.93 -1.69 -29.46
N ALA A 23 21.17 -0.69 -29.05
CA ALA A 23 20.42 0.19 -29.95
C ALA A 23 21.07 1.56 -30.14
N GLY A 24 22.27 1.80 -29.58
CA GLY A 24 22.95 3.10 -29.62
C GLY A 24 22.18 4.24 -28.93
N ARG A 25 21.35 3.90 -27.92
CA ARG A 25 20.54 4.87 -27.17
C ARG A 25 21.23 5.27 -25.86
N PRO A 26 20.92 6.47 -25.32
CA PRO A 26 21.43 6.89 -24.01
C PRO A 26 21.03 5.91 -22.92
N GLU A 27 21.93 5.72 -21.94
CA GLU A 27 21.67 4.93 -20.75
C GLU A 27 20.80 5.71 -19.76
N VAL A 28 20.02 4.99 -18.95
CA VAL A 28 19.21 5.52 -17.85
C VAL A 28 19.92 5.26 -16.53
N THR A 29 19.79 6.17 -15.58
CA THR A 29 20.23 5.98 -14.19
C THR A 29 19.02 5.66 -13.31
N PRO A 30 19.17 4.86 -12.24
CA PRO A 30 18.12 4.69 -11.25
C PRO A 30 17.84 6.04 -10.56
N MET A 31 16.64 6.21 -10.00
CA MET A 31 16.29 7.43 -9.26
C MET A 31 17.15 7.59 -8.00
N TYR A 32 17.46 6.47 -7.35
CA TYR A 32 18.45 6.32 -6.29
C TYR A 32 19.00 4.89 -6.31
N ASN A 33 20.17 4.70 -5.77
CA ASN A 33 20.88 3.43 -5.74
C ASN A 33 20.95 2.84 -4.32
N MET A 34 21.64 1.72 -4.15
CA MET A 34 21.78 1.05 -2.86
C MET A 34 22.57 1.90 -1.85
N GLU A 35 23.57 2.66 -2.31
CA GLU A 35 24.38 3.55 -1.45
C GLU A 35 23.53 4.68 -0.90
N ASP A 36 22.72 5.33 -1.74
CA ASP A 36 21.75 6.35 -1.32
C ASP A 36 20.76 5.78 -0.30
N ALA A 37 20.22 4.57 -0.57
CA ALA A 37 19.27 3.91 0.32
C ALA A 37 19.89 3.50 1.67
N GLN A 38 21.17 3.19 1.71
CA GLN A 38 21.88 2.90 2.95
C GLN A 38 22.20 4.17 3.73
N GLY A 39 22.69 5.20 3.04
CA GLY A 39 23.05 6.48 3.66
C GLY A 39 21.87 7.13 4.37
N VAL A 40 20.68 7.12 3.78
CA VAL A 40 19.50 7.74 4.42
C VAL A 40 19.08 7.05 5.73
N LEU A 41 19.42 5.76 5.92
CA LEU A 41 19.05 5.06 7.15
C LEU A 41 19.78 5.58 8.40
N GLU A 42 20.92 6.23 8.23
CA GLU A 42 21.68 6.86 9.33
C GLU A 42 20.97 8.12 9.86
N HIS A 43 20.03 8.67 9.10
CA HIS A 43 19.26 9.85 9.47
C HIS A 43 17.89 9.53 10.08
N PHE A 44 17.50 8.25 10.18
CA PHE A 44 16.24 7.88 10.80
C PHE A 44 16.28 8.01 12.32
N VAL A 45 15.32 8.77 12.84
CA VAL A 45 15.05 8.86 14.27
C VAL A 45 13.73 8.17 14.55
N PRO A 46 13.71 7.04 15.28
CA PRO A 46 12.47 6.35 15.60
C PRO A 46 11.65 7.19 16.59
N CYS A 47 10.33 7.24 16.35
CA CYS A 47 9.37 7.90 17.24
C CYS A 47 8.26 6.91 17.58
N THR A 48 7.68 7.04 18.78
CA THR A 48 6.51 6.28 19.21
C THR A 48 5.23 7.11 19.02
N TYR A 49 4.08 6.44 18.95
CA TYR A 49 2.80 7.13 18.92
C TYR A 49 2.61 7.95 20.19
N HIS A 50 1.90 9.08 20.08
CA HIS A 50 1.54 10.02 21.15
C HIS A 50 2.71 10.74 21.82
N GLU A 51 3.94 10.43 21.47
CA GLU A 51 5.10 11.15 21.95
C GLU A 51 5.29 12.46 21.19
N THR A 52 5.45 13.56 21.92
CA THR A 52 5.72 14.86 21.32
C THR A 52 7.22 15.02 21.10
N VAL A 53 7.61 15.27 19.85
CA VAL A 53 9.00 15.40 19.44
C VAL A 53 9.26 16.82 18.95
N GLN A 54 10.21 17.50 19.56
CA GLN A 54 10.69 18.80 19.08
C GLN A 54 11.71 18.58 17.97
N ILE A 55 11.41 19.05 16.77
CA ILE A 55 12.28 18.93 15.58
C ILE A 55 13.33 20.05 15.58
N CYS A 56 12.89 21.28 15.82
CA CYS A 56 13.73 22.45 15.96
C CYS A 56 12.97 23.53 16.76
N GLU A 57 13.58 24.68 16.99
CA GLU A 57 12.89 25.82 17.60
C GLU A 57 11.66 26.19 16.76
N GLY A 58 10.51 26.30 17.40
CA GLY A 58 9.24 26.61 16.75
C GLY A 58 8.57 25.46 15.99
N LEU A 59 9.16 24.26 15.95
CA LEU A 59 8.55 23.12 15.26
C LEU A 59 8.50 21.88 16.13
N THR A 60 7.28 21.43 16.43
CA THR A 60 7.02 20.24 17.24
C THR A 60 6.06 19.32 16.49
N ILE A 61 6.23 18.01 16.60
CA ILE A 61 5.37 17.02 15.96
C ILE A 61 4.91 15.95 16.94
N ARG A 62 3.81 15.26 16.58
CA ARG A 62 3.33 14.05 17.25
C ARG A 62 2.71 13.12 16.22
N PHE A 63 2.96 11.82 16.38
CA PHE A 63 2.37 10.78 15.54
C PHE A 63 1.19 10.13 16.25
N VAL A 64 0.11 9.86 15.48
CA VAL A 64 -1.10 9.20 15.95
C VAL A 64 -1.45 8.09 14.96
N ASP A 65 -1.91 6.93 15.43
CA ASP A 65 -2.15 5.79 14.55
C ASP A 65 -3.21 6.09 13.49
N ALA A 66 -2.84 5.96 12.23
CA ALA A 66 -3.75 6.16 11.09
C ALA A 66 -4.47 4.86 10.67
N GLY A 67 -4.18 3.71 11.29
CA GLY A 67 -4.87 2.44 11.05
C GLY A 67 -4.77 1.87 9.63
N HIS A 68 -3.89 2.40 8.79
CA HIS A 68 -3.78 1.98 7.39
C HIS A 68 -2.83 0.80 7.20
N LEU A 69 -1.63 0.92 7.73
CA LEU A 69 -0.60 -0.11 7.74
C LEU A 69 0.09 -0.11 9.11
N LEU A 70 0.84 -1.16 9.39
CA LEU A 70 1.66 -1.21 10.61
C LEU A 70 2.61 -0.01 10.66
N GLY A 71 2.46 0.85 11.65
CA GLY A 71 3.25 2.07 11.82
C GLY A 71 2.81 3.26 10.96
N SER A 72 1.66 3.18 10.28
CA SER A 72 1.07 4.33 9.58
C SER A 72 0.62 5.40 10.57
N SER A 73 0.75 6.68 10.21
CA SER A 73 0.48 7.77 11.14
C SER A 73 -0.24 8.93 10.50
N SER A 74 -1.20 9.47 11.23
CA SER A 74 -1.55 10.88 11.14
C SER A 74 -0.51 11.69 11.90
N ILE A 75 -0.16 12.86 11.39
CA ILE A 75 0.89 13.71 11.97
C ILE A 75 0.29 15.03 12.42
N GLU A 76 0.41 15.31 13.69
CA GLU A 76 0.11 16.63 14.23
C GLU A 76 1.40 17.46 14.26
N ILE A 77 1.33 18.68 13.76
CA ILE A 77 2.48 19.60 13.67
C ILE A 77 2.10 20.93 14.31
N TRP A 78 2.88 21.39 15.25
CA TRP A 78 2.77 22.73 15.80
C TRP A 78 3.92 23.59 15.26
N VAL A 79 3.54 24.64 14.56
CA VAL A 79 4.47 25.63 14.00
C VAL A 79 4.28 26.94 14.77
N THR A 80 5.36 27.43 15.37
CA THR A 80 5.38 28.70 16.09
C THR A 80 6.33 29.67 15.38
N GLU A 81 5.79 30.79 14.95
CA GLU A 81 6.55 31.91 14.34
C GLU A 81 6.03 33.22 14.90
N ASP A 82 6.92 34.14 15.27
CA ASP A 82 6.60 35.46 15.85
C ASP A 82 5.66 35.42 17.06
N GLY A 83 5.75 34.34 17.86
CA GLY A 83 4.92 34.15 19.05
C GLY A 83 3.51 33.59 18.78
N GLU A 84 3.15 33.38 17.53
CA GLU A 84 1.89 32.76 17.10
C GLU A 84 2.10 31.27 16.78
N THR A 85 1.27 30.40 17.34
CA THR A 85 1.31 28.96 17.06
C THR A 85 0.12 28.56 16.18
N ARG A 86 0.39 27.72 15.19
CA ARG A 86 -0.64 27.06 14.38
C ARG A 86 -0.47 25.55 14.44
N LYS A 87 -1.58 24.86 14.58
CA LYS A 87 -1.63 23.39 14.57
C LYS A 87 -2.10 22.91 13.21
N LEU A 88 -1.24 22.15 12.53
CA LEU A 88 -1.58 21.44 11.30
C LEU A 88 -1.74 19.95 11.61
N VAL A 89 -2.65 19.31 10.87
CA VAL A 89 -2.81 17.86 10.88
C VAL A 89 -2.69 17.33 9.46
N PHE A 90 -1.75 16.40 9.26
CA PHE A 90 -1.67 15.59 8.06
C PHE A 90 -2.30 14.23 8.38
N SER A 91 -3.33 13.83 7.66
CA SER A 91 -4.00 12.55 7.93
C SER A 91 -3.10 11.34 7.68
N GLY A 92 -2.10 11.46 6.81
CA GLY A 92 -1.54 10.28 6.16
C GLY A 92 -2.65 9.53 5.39
N ASP A 93 -2.41 8.28 5.06
CA ASP A 93 -3.43 7.39 4.53
C ASP A 93 -4.27 6.86 5.69
N ILE A 94 -5.56 7.17 5.71
CA ILE A 94 -6.49 6.75 6.76
C ILE A 94 -6.94 5.32 6.49
N GLY A 95 -6.79 4.45 7.48
CA GLY A 95 -7.16 3.05 7.39
C GLY A 95 -8.66 2.82 7.28
N ASN A 96 -9.03 1.71 6.63
CA ASN A 96 -10.40 1.21 6.66
C ASN A 96 -10.67 0.55 8.02
N TYR A 97 -11.92 0.62 8.49
CA TYR A 97 -12.31 0.15 9.82
C TYR A 97 -12.56 -1.36 9.86
N ASN A 98 -12.46 -1.92 11.07
CA ASN A 98 -12.71 -3.34 11.35
C ASN A 98 -11.86 -4.29 10.50
N ARG A 99 -10.65 -3.89 10.16
CA ARG A 99 -9.68 -4.76 9.48
C ARG A 99 -8.97 -5.65 10.52
N PRO A 100 -8.67 -6.88 10.17
CA PRO A 100 -7.94 -7.74 11.11
C PRO A 100 -6.50 -7.26 11.32
N LEU A 101 -5.94 -7.59 12.45
CA LEU A 101 -4.55 -7.42 12.89
C LEU A 101 -4.19 -6.03 13.40
N ILE A 102 -4.65 -4.96 12.77
CA ILE A 102 -4.25 -3.59 13.13
C ILE A 102 -5.44 -2.81 13.66
N ARG A 103 -5.15 -1.83 14.51
CA ARG A 103 -6.17 -0.95 15.09
C ARG A 103 -6.86 -0.12 14.03
N ASP A 104 -8.08 0.30 14.32
CA ASP A 104 -8.77 1.32 13.55
C ASP A 104 -8.07 2.68 13.69
N PRO A 105 -8.25 3.59 12.72
CA PRO A 105 -7.69 4.94 12.77
C PRO A 105 -8.13 5.67 14.04
N GLU A 106 -7.20 6.35 14.68
CA GLU A 106 -7.52 7.24 15.78
C GLU A 106 -8.09 8.57 15.27
N TYR A 107 -9.04 9.11 16.05
CA TYR A 107 -9.64 10.42 15.77
C TYR A 107 -8.83 11.53 16.39
N LEU A 108 -8.73 12.65 15.67
CA LEU A 108 -8.13 13.89 16.15
C LEU A 108 -9.23 14.93 16.41
N GLU A 109 -9.03 15.80 17.38
CA GLU A 109 -10.08 16.68 17.88
C GLU A 109 -9.90 18.16 17.52
N GLU A 110 -8.66 18.59 17.27
CA GLU A 110 -8.33 19.99 17.06
C GLU A 110 -7.23 20.18 16.02
N ALA A 111 -7.42 21.14 15.13
CA ALA A 111 -6.41 21.64 14.20
C ALA A 111 -6.81 23.05 13.70
N ASP A 112 -5.84 23.88 13.37
CA ASP A 112 -6.10 25.08 12.57
C ASP A 112 -6.23 24.74 11.07
N TYR A 113 -5.42 23.78 10.62
CA TYR A 113 -5.40 23.31 9.23
C TYR A 113 -5.34 21.81 9.17
N VAL A 114 -6.10 21.20 8.25
CA VAL A 114 -6.08 19.77 8.01
C VAL A 114 -5.70 19.51 6.55
N ILE A 115 -4.74 18.63 6.34
CA ILE A 115 -4.35 18.10 5.04
C ILE A 115 -4.69 16.61 5.05
N MET A 116 -5.71 16.21 4.28
CA MET A 116 -6.20 14.82 4.35
C MET A 116 -6.33 14.15 2.99
N GLU A 117 -6.23 12.82 3.02
CA GLU A 117 -6.40 11.96 1.87
C GLU A 117 -7.84 11.96 1.33
N SER A 118 -7.99 11.48 0.09
CA SER A 118 -9.29 11.33 -0.57
C SER A 118 -9.37 10.12 -1.52
N THR A 119 -8.59 9.08 -1.29
CA THR A 119 -8.50 7.92 -2.20
C THR A 119 -9.87 7.35 -2.57
N TYR A 120 -10.78 7.25 -1.61
CA TYR A 120 -12.17 6.82 -1.82
C TYR A 120 -13.20 7.90 -1.44
N GLY A 121 -12.84 9.18 -1.50
CA GLY A 121 -13.69 10.29 -1.11
C GLY A 121 -15.02 10.43 -1.86
N ASN A 122 -15.19 9.73 -2.98
CA ASN A 122 -16.42 9.79 -3.78
C ASN A 122 -17.27 8.51 -3.74
N ARG A 123 -16.89 7.50 -2.94
CA ARG A 123 -17.64 6.24 -2.85
C ARG A 123 -17.43 5.50 -1.54
N ASN A 124 -18.39 4.66 -1.22
CA ASN A 124 -18.31 3.74 -0.10
C ASN A 124 -17.88 2.35 -0.55
N HIS A 125 -17.25 1.61 0.37
CA HIS A 125 -16.98 0.20 0.18
C HIS A 125 -18.29 -0.59 0.29
N ASN A 126 -18.36 -1.68 -0.47
CA ASN A 126 -19.44 -2.65 -0.26
C ASN A 126 -19.29 -3.28 1.15
N THR A 127 -20.39 -3.71 1.73
CA THR A 127 -20.35 -4.49 2.97
C THR A 127 -19.36 -5.64 2.83
N PRO A 128 -18.36 -5.74 3.71
CA PRO A 128 -17.35 -6.78 3.59
C PRO A 128 -17.98 -8.15 3.76
N PRO A 129 -17.73 -9.10 2.83
CA PRO A 129 -18.14 -10.49 3.00
C PRO A 129 -17.29 -11.15 4.11
N ASP A 130 -17.66 -12.36 4.52
CA ASP A 130 -16.70 -13.20 5.25
C ASP A 130 -15.57 -13.61 4.30
N TYR A 131 -14.46 -12.86 4.36
CA TYR A 131 -13.31 -13.06 3.49
C TYR A 131 -12.68 -14.45 3.64
N ALA A 132 -12.70 -15.07 4.83
CA ALA A 132 -12.21 -16.42 5.02
C ALA A 132 -13.07 -17.43 4.24
N ALA A 133 -14.40 -17.28 4.30
CA ALA A 133 -15.32 -18.14 3.57
C ALA A 133 -15.21 -17.95 2.04
N GLU A 134 -15.08 -16.70 1.56
CA GLU A 134 -14.92 -16.44 0.12
C GLU A 134 -13.57 -16.96 -0.41
N LEU A 135 -12.48 -16.77 0.34
CA LEU A 135 -11.18 -17.34 0.01
C LEU A 135 -11.23 -18.88 -0.03
N ALA A 136 -11.90 -19.51 0.94
CA ALA A 136 -12.08 -20.96 0.97
C ALA A 136 -12.82 -21.46 -0.27
N LYS A 137 -13.86 -20.77 -0.74
CA LYS A 137 -14.57 -21.11 -1.98
C LYS A 137 -13.65 -21.03 -3.21
N VAL A 138 -12.84 -19.98 -3.33
CA VAL A 138 -11.89 -19.82 -4.44
C VAL A 138 -10.83 -20.90 -4.38
N MET A 139 -10.30 -21.20 -3.18
CA MET A 139 -9.33 -22.29 -2.96
C MET A 139 -9.91 -23.63 -3.34
N ASN A 140 -11.12 -23.95 -2.88
CA ASN A 140 -11.80 -25.22 -3.21
C ASN A 140 -11.97 -25.39 -4.71
N SER A 141 -12.52 -24.36 -5.38
CA SER A 141 -12.69 -24.38 -6.83
C SER A 141 -11.37 -24.56 -7.61
N THR A 142 -10.28 -23.99 -7.10
CA THR A 142 -8.96 -24.10 -7.74
C THR A 142 -8.34 -25.47 -7.49
N PHE A 143 -8.38 -25.97 -6.27
CA PHE A 143 -7.75 -27.24 -5.88
C PHE A 143 -8.47 -28.45 -6.46
N THR A 144 -9.79 -28.36 -6.61
CA THR A 144 -10.59 -29.41 -7.31
C THR A 144 -10.15 -29.59 -8.75
N LYS A 145 -9.66 -28.54 -9.41
CA LYS A 145 -9.07 -28.63 -10.76
C LYS A 145 -7.60 -29.09 -10.74
N GLY A 146 -6.97 -29.24 -9.57
CA GLY A 146 -5.55 -29.55 -9.44
C GLY A 146 -4.60 -28.37 -9.64
N GLY A 147 -5.12 -27.14 -9.63
CA GLY A 147 -4.36 -25.92 -9.91
C GLY A 147 -3.79 -25.24 -8.67
N ASN A 148 -3.04 -24.17 -8.90
CA ASN A 148 -2.50 -23.28 -7.87
C ASN A 148 -3.35 -22.03 -7.74
N LEU A 149 -3.50 -21.52 -6.51
CA LEU A 149 -4.01 -20.19 -6.24
C LEU A 149 -2.84 -19.23 -6.07
N VAL A 150 -2.70 -18.28 -6.99
CA VAL A 150 -1.64 -17.26 -6.98
C VAL A 150 -2.23 -15.92 -6.58
N ILE A 151 -1.71 -15.32 -5.51
CA ILE A 151 -2.20 -14.07 -4.93
C ILE A 151 -1.09 -13.01 -5.03
N PRO A 152 -1.18 -12.09 -6.00
CA PRO A 152 -0.36 -10.89 -6.00
C PRO A 152 -0.70 -10.03 -4.78
N ALA A 153 0.26 -9.77 -3.89
CA ALA A 153 0.04 -8.99 -2.69
C ALA A 153 1.21 -8.05 -2.39
N PHE A 154 0.92 -6.91 -1.78
CA PHE A 154 1.97 -6.07 -1.23
C PHE A 154 2.64 -6.78 -0.05
N SER A 155 3.94 -6.57 0.09
CA SER A 155 4.75 -7.23 1.12
C SER A 155 4.35 -6.84 2.53
N VAL A 156 3.87 -5.61 2.72
CA VAL A 156 3.43 -5.07 4.01
C VAL A 156 1.91 -4.90 4.00
N GLY A 157 1.27 -5.29 5.08
CA GLY A 157 -0.16 -5.20 5.31
C GLY A 157 -0.95 -6.32 4.63
N ARG A 158 -1.08 -6.27 3.30
CA ARG A 158 -1.93 -7.21 2.54
C ARG A 158 -1.50 -8.67 2.66
N THR A 159 -0.21 -8.95 2.63
CA THR A 159 0.29 -10.32 2.84
C THR A 159 -0.11 -10.84 4.22
N GLN A 160 0.08 -10.05 5.28
CA GLN A 160 -0.23 -10.47 6.65
C GLN A 160 -1.73 -10.65 6.86
N GLU A 161 -2.56 -9.79 6.28
CA GLU A 161 -4.01 -9.95 6.30
C GLU A 161 -4.47 -11.24 5.59
N MET A 162 -3.86 -11.59 4.46
CA MET A 162 -4.12 -12.88 3.80
C MET A 162 -3.71 -14.05 4.68
N LEU A 163 -2.60 -13.96 5.40
CA LEU A 163 -2.18 -15.01 6.35
C LEU A 163 -3.16 -15.17 7.50
N TYR A 164 -3.71 -14.07 8.03
CA TYR A 164 -4.76 -14.11 9.04
C TYR A 164 -5.99 -14.91 8.55
N TYR A 165 -6.49 -14.60 7.34
CA TYR A 165 -7.61 -15.35 6.77
C TYR A 165 -7.25 -16.81 6.47
N MET A 166 -6.04 -17.11 5.99
CA MET A 166 -5.60 -18.50 5.77
C MET A 166 -5.52 -19.29 7.08
N ARG A 167 -5.08 -18.64 8.18
CA ARG A 167 -5.13 -19.26 9.52
C ARG A 167 -6.58 -19.57 9.91
N ARG A 168 -7.51 -18.63 9.75
CA ARG A 168 -8.93 -18.85 10.04
C ARG A 168 -9.49 -20.02 9.23
N ILE A 169 -9.23 -20.09 7.93
CA ILE A 169 -9.64 -21.22 7.08
C ILE A 169 -9.14 -22.54 7.65
N LYS A 170 -7.89 -22.58 8.14
CA LYS A 170 -7.30 -23.78 8.78
C LYS A 170 -7.99 -24.14 10.08
N THR A 171 -8.10 -23.19 10.99
CA THR A 171 -8.56 -23.41 12.36
C THR A 171 -10.07 -23.64 12.45
N GLU A 172 -10.84 -22.99 11.58
CA GLU A 172 -12.29 -23.13 11.49
C GLU A 172 -12.73 -24.29 10.57
N GLY A 173 -11.76 -24.96 9.89
CA GLY A 173 -12.06 -26.09 9.02
C GLY A 173 -12.87 -25.73 7.77
N LEU A 174 -12.74 -24.48 7.24
CA LEU A 174 -13.54 -24.00 6.12
C LEU A 174 -13.19 -24.66 4.77
N LEU A 175 -12.13 -25.46 4.72
CA LEU A 175 -11.70 -26.22 3.55
C LEU A 175 -11.51 -27.70 3.90
N PRO A 176 -12.58 -28.42 4.23
CA PRO A 176 -12.50 -29.79 4.77
C PRO A 176 -11.94 -30.81 3.79
N GLU A 177 -12.09 -30.60 2.49
CA GLU A 177 -11.56 -31.50 1.45
C GLU A 177 -10.04 -31.42 1.30
N TYR A 178 -9.44 -30.30 1.74
CA TYR A 178 -7.99 -30.03 1.63
C TYR A 178 -7.39 -29.54 2.96
N PRO A 179 -7.54 -30.26 4.08
CA PRO A 179 -7.12 -29.77 5.41
C PRO A 179 -5.61 -29.56 5.51
N GLY A 180 -4.84 -30.26 4.65
CA GLY A 180 -3.39 -30.19 4.56
C GLY A 180 -2.85 -29.17 3.56
N PHE A 181 -3.64 -28.20 3.09
CA PHE A 181 -3.17 -27.23 2.10
C PHE A 181 -1.95 -26.45 2.57
N GLU A 182 -1.09 -26.12 1.62
CA GLU A 182 0.14 -25.37 1.85
C GLU A 182 0.00 -23.93 1.32
N VAL A 183 0.58 -22.99 2.04
CA VAL A 183 0.66 -21.57 1.66
C VAL A 183 2.12 -21.17 1.61
N TYR A 184 2.55 -20.60 0.52
CA TYR A 184 3.91 -20.11 0.32
C TYR A 184 3.93 -18.58 0.31
N ILE A 185 4.75 -17.98 1.17
CA ILE A 185 5.16 -16.57 1.03
C ILE A 185 6.45 -16.57 0.21
N ASP A 186 6.36 -16.09 -1.02
CA ASP A 186 7.53 -15.94 -1.88
C ASP A 186 7.88 -14.47 -2.10
N SER A 187 8.35 -13.86 -1.02
CA SER A 187 8.85 -12.48 -0.99
C SER A 187 9.71 -12.29 0.26
N PRO A 188 11.04 -12.10 0.13
CA PRO A 188 11.90 -11.83 1.27
C PRO A 188 11.43 -10.63 2.12
N LEU A 189 11.00 -9.56 1.45
CA LEU A 189 10.46 -8.38 2.14
C LEU A 189 9.18 -8.69 2.91
N ALA A 190 8.31 -9.55 2.40
CA ALA A 190 7.08 -9.96 3.11
C ALA A 190 7.40 -10.81 4.35
N VAL A 191 8.44 -11.64 4.29
CA VAL A 191 8.93 -12.40 5.44
C VAL A 191 9.45 -11.45 6.53
N GLU A 192 10.28 -10.48 6.16
CA GLU A 192 10.78 -9.47 7.11
C GLU A 192 9.64 -8.62 7.70
N ALA A 193 8.68 -8.19 6.89
CA ALA A 193 7.51 -7.47 7.37
C ALA A 193 6.71 -8.32 8.38
N THR A 194 6.52 -9.61 8.10
CA THR A 194 5.83 -10.53 9.02
C THR A 194 6.55 -10.65 10.36
N ASN A 195 7.89 -10.68 10.36
CA ASN A 195 8.69 -10.66 11.58
C ASN A 195 8.52 -9.35 12.38
N ILE A 196 8.37 -8.22 11.69
CA ILE A 196 8.11 -6.93 12.35
C ILE A 196 6.71 -6.92 12.97
N PHE A 197 5.69 -7.43 12.29
CA PHE A 197 4.35 -7.57 12.86
C PHE A 197 4.38 -8.30 14.21
N HIS A 198 5.15 -9.37 14.35
CA HIS A 198 5.29 -10.10 15.62
C HIS A 198 5.92 -9.27 16.75
N LYS A 199 6.73 -8.28 16.42
CA LYS A 199 7.38 -7.40 17.42
C LYS A 199 6.52 -6.22 17.83
N SER A 200 5.49 -5.89 17.04
CA SER A 200 4.67 -4.67 17.19
C SER A 200 3.26 -4.95 17.73
N VAL A 201 3.07 -6.07 18.43
CA VAL A 201 1.75 -6.53 18.93
C VAL A 201 1.11 -5.49 19.86
N GLU A 202 1.88 -4.99 20.84
CA GLU A 202 1.35 -4.08 21.86
C GLU A 202 0.96 -2.72 21.29
N GLU A 203 1.71 -2.24 20.30
CA GLU A 203 1.54 -0.88 19.77
C GLU A 203 0.50 -0.82 18.66
N CYS A 204 0.41 -1.84 17.80
CA CYS A 204 -0.31 -1.76 16.55
C CYS A 204 -1.46 -2.76 16.39
N PHE A 205 -1.47 -3.88 17.16
CA PHE A 205 -2.51 -4.89 16.97
C PHE A 205 -3.85 -4.45 17.55
N ASP A 206 -4.92 -4.84 16.85
CA ASP A 206 -6.28 -4.74 17.35
C ASP A 206 -6.50 -5.66 18.57
N GLU A 207 -7.64 -5.50 19.23
CA GLU A 207 -7.95 -6.26 20.44
C GLU A 207 -8.06 -7.77 20.19
N GLU A 208 -8.65 -8.17 19.05
CA GLU A 208 -8.79 -9.59 18.68
C GLU A 208 -7.43 -10.26 18.48
N ALA A 209 -6.55 -9.62 17.70
CA ALA A 209 -5.21 -10.14 17.46
C ALA A 209 -4.37 -10.20 18.75
N ARG A 210 -4.49 -9.21 19.64
CA ARG A 210 -3.82 -9.22 20.95
C ARG A 210 -4.31 -10.37 21.83
N GLN A 211 -5.61 -10.62 21.88
CA GLN A 211 -6.19 -11.75 22.65
C GLN A 211 -5.71 -13.11 22.11
N LEU A 212 -5.60 -13.25 20.78
CA LEU A 212 -5.01 -14.45 20.19
C LEU A 212 -3.57 -14.65 20.67
N VAL A 213 -2.74 -13.60 20.61
CA VAL A 213 -1.34 -13.68 21.07
C VAL A 213 -1.26 -14.00 22.57
N GLN A 214 -2.08 -13.39 23.42
CA GLN A 214 -2.15 -13.68 24.86
C GLN A 214 -2.57 -15.14 25.15
N SER A 215 -3.39 -15.71 24.27
CA SER A 215 -3.79 -17.13 24.33
C SER A 215 -2.72 -18.08 23.75
N GLY A 216 -1.53 -17.56 23.38
CA GLY A 216 -0.45 -18.35 22.78
C GLY A 216 -0.65 -18.69 21.31
N ILE A 217 -1.62 -18.04 20.65
CA ILE A 217 -1.93 -18.26 19.23
C ILE A 217 -1.31 -17.14 18.41
N ASN A 218 -0.48 -17.49 17.42
CA ASN A 218 0.02 -16.52 16.47
C ASN A 218 -1.06 -16.24 15.40
N PRO A 219 -1.52 -14.99 15.22
CA PRO A 219 -2.64 -14.68 14.32
C PRO A 219 -2.32 -14.84 12.83
N ILE A 220 -1.03 -14.92 12.46
CA ILE A 220 -0.56 -15.01 11.06
C ILE A 220 0.35 -16.19 10.80
N GLN A 221 0.38 -17.16 11.72
CA GLN A 221 1.14 -18.41 11.58
C GLN A 221 0.23 -19.63 11.78
N PHE A 222 0.42 -20.66 10.96
CA PHE A 222 -0.40 -21.87 10.99
C PHE A 222 0.35 -23.05 10.35
N PRO A 223 -0.03 -24.30 10.64
CA PRO A 223 0.55 -25.47 10.00
C PRO A 223 0.38 -25.45 8.49
N GLY A 224 1.46 -25.65 7.73
CA GLY A 224 1.45 -25.61 6.26
C GLY A 224 1.84 -24.24 5.66
N LEU A 225 2.07 -23.22 6.48
CA LEU A 225 2.72 -21.99 6.04
C LEU A 225 4.21 -22.25 5.80
N LYS A 226 4.68 -21.86 4.62
CA LYS A 226 6.07 -21.97 4.18
C LYS A 226 6.56 -20.64 3.64
N VAL A 227 7.84 -20.37 3.84
CA VAL A 227 8.49 -19.16 3.33
C VAL A 227 9.59 -19.53 2.34
N ALA A 228 9.76 -18.74 1.29
CA ALA A 228 10.85 -18.87 0.35
C ALA A 228 11.67 -17.57 0.36
N VAL A 229 12.89 -17.65 0.85
CA VAL A 229 13.81 -16.50 0.95
C VAL A 229 14.79 -16.51 -0.23
N SER A 230 15.35 -17.65 -0.57
CA SER A 230 16.31 -17.79 -1.69
C SER A 230 15.61 -17.92 -3.05
N SER A 231 16.34 -17.64 -4.11
CA SER A 231 15.85 -17.83 -5.49
C SER A 231 15.65 -19.31 -5.84
N GLU A 232 16.41 -20.20 -5.24
CA GLU A 232 16.27 -21.66 -5.42
C GLU A 232 14.98 -22.16 -4.79
N GLU A 233 14.68 -21.75 -3.56
CA GLU A 233 13.40 -22.08 -2.90
C GLU A 233 12.21 -21.57 -3.72
N SER A 234 12.29 -20.33 -4.22
CA SER A 234 11.26 -19.74 -5.11
C SER A 234 11.01 -20.60 -6.36
N LYS A 235 12.07 -21.06 -7.02
CA LYS A 235 11.96 -21.96 -8.18
C LYS A 235 11.30 -23.27 -7.82
N MET A 236 11.65 -23.86 -6.68
CA MET A 236 11.10 -25.15 -6.22
C MET A 236 9.59 -25.12 -6.00
N ILE A 237 9.00 -23.97 -5.67
CA ILE A 237 7.54 -23.81 -5.58
C ILE A 237 6.87 -24.18 -6.90
N ASN A 238 7.44 -23.77 -8.03
CA ASN A 238 6.87 -24.06 -9.35
C ASN A 238 7.03 -25.51 -9.80
N PHE A 239 8.01 -26.24 -9.25
CA PHE A 239 8.19 -27.67 -9.52
C PHE A 239 7.31 -28.56 -8.67
N ASN A 240 6.81 -28.10 -7.53
CA ASN A 240 5.88 -28.82 -6.70
C ASN A 240 4.53 -28.94 -7.41
N GLN A 241 4.08 -30.18 -7.70
CA GLN A 241 2.85 -30.46 -8.44
C GLN A 241 1.58 -30.44 -7.59
N LYS A 242 1.71 -30.41 -6.25
CA LYS A 242 0.54 -30.32 -5.36
C LYS A 242 -0.10 -28.94 -5.47
N SER A 243 -1.43 -28.90 -5.45
CA SER A 243 -2.19 -27.66 -5.34
C SER A 243 -1.78 -26.90 -4.08
N LYS A 244 -1.54 -25.59 -4.22
CA LYS A 244 -1.07 -24.72 -3.15
C LYS A 244 -1.50 -23.28 -3.36
N VAL A 245 -1.41 -22.49 -2.29
CA VAL A 245 -1.51 -21.02 -2.36
C VAL A 245 -0.11 -20.43 -2.46
N ILE A 246 0.07 -19.45 -3.35
CA ILE A 246 1.32 -18.71 -3.52
C ILE A 246 1.02 -17.23 -3.34
N ILE A 247 1.54 -16.61 -2.29
CA ILE A 247 1.43 -15.18 -2.02
C ILE A 247 2.79 -14.55 -2.35
N SER A 248 2.82 -13.59 -3.28
CA SER A 248 4.09 -13.00 -3.74
C SER A 248 3.92 -11.53 -4.14
N ALA A 249 4.94 -10.74 -3.89
CA ALA A 249 5.01 -9.34 -4.29
C ALA A 249 5.53 -9.18 -5.75
N SER A 250 5.11 -8.14 -6.45
CA SER A 250 4.31 -6.98 -6.07
C SER A 250 2.81 -7.21 -6.29
N GLY A 251 1.98 -6.47 -5.53
CA GLY A 251 0.52 -6.56 -5.63
C GLY A 251 -0.07 -6.14 -6.98
N MET A 252 0.64 -5.31 -7.77
CA MET A 252 0.22 -4.87 -9.11
C MET A 252 0.91 -5.63 -10.25
N CYS A 253 1.69 -6.66 -9.94
CA CYS A 253 2.39 -7.53 -10.90
C CYS A 253 3.49 -6.87 -11.75
N GLU A 254 3.93 -5.65 -11.41
CA GLU A 254 4.92 -4.91 -12.20
C GLU A 254 6.36 -5.37 -11.95
N ALA A 255 6.66 -5.81 -10.73
CA ALA A 255 7.99 -6.22 -10.32
C ALA A 255 7.93 -7.45 -9.39
N GLY A 256 9.10 -7.97 -9.01
CA GLY A 256 9.23 -9.04 -8.02
C GLY A 256 8.95 -10.45 -8.53
N ARG A 257 8.98 -11.39 -7.60
CA ARG A 257 8.86 -12.84 -7.88
C ARG A 257 7.49 -13.25 -8.40
N ILE A 258 6.45 -12.49 -8.10
CA ILE A 258 5.10 -12.71 -8.64
C ILE A 258 5.10 -12.89 -10.15
N ARG A 259 5.95 -12.16 -10.88
CA ARG A 259 6.03 -12.26 -12.35
C ARG A 259 6.48 -13.64 -12.82
N HIS A 260 7.34 -14.32 -12.05
CA HIS A 260 7.74 -15.70 -12.33
C HIS A 260 6.56 -16.65 -12.09
N HIS A 261 5.82 -16.50 -10.98
CA HIS A 261 4.65 -17.31 -10.69
C HIS A 261 3.55 -17.10 -11.73
N LEU A 262 3.34 -15.85 -12.19
CA LEU A 262 2.41 -15.57 -13.30
C LEU A 262 2.84 -16.26 -14.60
N LYS A 263 4.15 -16.22 -14.94
CA LYS A 263 4.66 -16.93 -16.11
C LYS A 263 4.34 -18.44 -16.06
N HIS A 264 4.42 -19.06 -14.89
CA HIS A 264 4.18 -20.50 -14.70
C HIS A 264 2.71 -20.87 -14.56
N ASN A 265 1.81 -19.94 -14.20
CA ASN A 265 0.43 -20.24 -13.88
C ASN A 265 -0.60 -19.62 -14.84
N LEU A 266 -0.31 -18.52 -15.55
CA LEU A 266 -1.30 -17.84 -16.42
C LEU A 266 -1.81 -18.71 -17.57
N TRP A 267 -0.98 -19.55 -18.15
CA TRP A 267 -1.37 -20.42 -19.25
C TRP A 267 -2.12 -21.69 -18.82
N ARG A 268 -2.16 -21.99 -17.51
CA ARG A 268 -2.80 -23.16 -16.94
C ARG A 268 -4.29 -22.90 -16.69
N THR A 269 -5.15 -23.73 -17.25
CA THR A 269 -6.61 -23.63 -17.08
C THR A 269 -7.10 -24.03 -15.70
N ASP A 270 -6.31 -24.80 -14.95
CA ASP A 270 -6.58 -25.26 -13.60
C ASP A 270 -6.23 -24.23 -12.54
N SER A 271 -5.30 -23.31 -12.81
CA SER A 271 -4.82 -22.30 -11.87
C SER A 271 -5.73 -21.08 -11.79
N THR A 272 -5.67 -20.39 -10.67
CA THR A 272 -6.40 -19.14 -10.43
C THR A 272 -5.43 -18.04 -9.98
N ILE A 273 -5.57 -16.85 -10.56
CA ILE A 273 -4.92 -15.63 -10.08
C ILE A 273 -5.97 -14.82 -9.32
N LEU A 274 -5.74 -14.58 -8.04
CA LEU A 274 -6.68 -13.88 -7.17
C LEU A 274 -6.14 -12.50 -6.80
N PHE A 275 -6.79 -11.46 -7.26
CA PHE A 275 -6.50 -10.09 -6.86
C PHE A 275 -7.25 -9.74 -5.58
N VAL A 276 -6.53 -9.18 -4.61
CA VAL A 276 -7.01 -8.83 -3.27
C VAL A 276 -6.74 -7.35 -2.94
N GLY A 277 -6.69 -6.50 -3.95
CA GLY A 277 -6.45 -5.08 -3.81
C GLY A 277 -6.62 -4.32 -5.13
N TYR A 278 -6.68 -3.00 -5.03
CA TYR A 278 -6.83 -2.10 -6.16
C TYR A 278 -5.70 -2.28 -7.18
N GLN A 279 -6.06 -2.21 -8.47
CA GLN A 279 -5.11 -2.28 -9.56
C GLN A 279 -5.12 -0.97 -10.35
N VAL A 280 -3.98 -0.30 -10.40
CA VAL A 280 -3.83 1.00 -11.08
C VAL A 280 -3.88 0.81 -12.60
N PRO A 281 -4.62 1.64 -13.35
CA PRO A 281 -4.59 1.64 -14.81
C PRO A 281 -3.17 1.70 -15.38
N GLY A 282 -2.91 0.85 -16.38
CA GLY A 282 -1.59 0.73 -17.01
C GLY A 282 -0.68 -0.33 -16.40
N THR A 283 -1.08 -0.97 -15.29
CA THR A 283 -0.33 -2.09 -14.70
C THR A 283 -0.74 -3.44 -15.32
N LEU A 284 0.13 -4.44 -15.15
CA LEU A 284 -0.17 -5.81 -15.59
C LEU A 284 -1.38 -6.38 -14.84
N GLY A 285 -1.47 -6.13 -13.52
CA GLY A 285 -2.60 -6.57 -12.71
C GLY A 285 -3.93 -5.99 -13.21
N TYR A 286 -3.96 -4.70 -13.55
CA TYR A 286 -5.13 -4.05 -14.17
C TYR A 286 -5.50 -4.71 -15.50
N SER A 287 -4.51 -4.97 -16.36
CA SER A 287 -4.73 -5.61 -17.65
C SER A 287 -5.32 -7.02 -17.51
N LEU A 288 -4.84 -7.79 -16.54
CA LEU A 288 -5.35 -9.14 -16.23
C LEU A 288 -6.80 -9.09 -15.75
N LEU A 289 -7.14 -8.17 -14.84
CA LEU A 289 -8.52 -7.99 -14.38
C LEU A 289 -9.48 -7.57 -15.49
N ASN A 290 -8.99 -6.81 -16.47
CA ASN A 290 -9.78 -6.38 -17.63
C ASN A 290 -9.80 -7.41 -18.77
N GLY A 291 -9.39 -8.65 -18.52
CA GLY A 291 -9.61 -9.77 -19.41
C GLY A 291 -8.65 -9.84 -20.60
N VAL A 292 -7.45 -9.26 -20.50
CA VAL A 292 -6.42 -9.42 -21.53
C VAL A 292 -6.16 -10.92 -21.79
N LYS A 293 -6.03 -11.29 -23.06
CA LYS A 293 -5.87 -12.70 -23.46
C LYS A 293 -4.41 -13.14 -23.55
N LYS A 294 -3.49 -12.21 -23.69
CA LYS A 294 -2.06 -12.45 -23.81
C LYS A 294 -1.29 -11.34 -23.11
N VAL A 295 -0.23 -11.70 -22.42
CA VAL A 295 0.68 -10.76 -21.74
C VAL A 295 2.12 -11.08 -22.08
N LYS A 296 3.01 -10.08 -21.97
CA LYS A 296 4.44 -10.28 -22.21
C LYS A 296 5.20 -10.30 -20.90
N LEU A 297 5.75 -11.45 -20.54
CA LEU A 297 6.57 -11.64 -19.35
C LEU A 297 7.97 -12.09 -19.75
N PHE A 298 9.01 -11.40 -19.25
CA PHE A 298 10.42 -11.71 -19.56
C PHE A 298 10.76 -11.84 -21.05
N GLY A 299 10.02 -11.13 -21.89
CA GLY A 299 10.19 -11.16 -23.36
C GLY A 299 9.38 -12.22 -24.07
N GLU A 300 8.72 -13.13 -23.36
CA GLU A 300 7.87 -14.19 -23.92
C GLU A 300 6.39 -13.79 -23.87
N GLU A 301 5.62 -14.15 -24.88
CA GLU A 301 4.17 -14.00 -24.92
C GLU A 301 3.51 -15.19 -24.19
N ILE A 302 2.70 -14.90 -23.18
CA ILE A 302 2.00 -15.89 -22.36
C ILE A 302 0.49 -15.72 -22.58
N GLU A 303 -0.20 -16.79 -22.94
CA GLU A 303 -1.66 -16.81 -22.99
C GLU A 303 -2.25 -16.80 -21.59
N VAL A 304 -3.33 -16.04 -21.39
CA VAL A 304 -4.09 -15.99 -20.14
C VAL A 304 -5.26 -16.96 -20.24
N ARG A 305 -5.07 -18.15 -19.68
CA ARG A 305 -6.06 -19.23 -19.59
C ARG A 305 -6.50 -19.49 -18.15
N ALA A 306 -5.70 -19.09 -17.18
CA ALA A 306 -6.04 -19.19 -15.76
C ALA A 306 -7.31 -18.39 -15.45
N SER A 307 -8.05 -18.84 -14.43
CA SER A 307 -9.16 -18.05 -13.88
C SER A 307 -8.61 -16.78 -13.23
N ILE A 308 -9.15 -15.62 -13.61
CA ILE A 308 -8.82 -14.35 -12.98
C ILE A 308 -9.98 -13.97 -12.07
N VAL A 309 -9.72 -13.85 -10.79
CA VAL A 309 -10.72 -13.57 -9.75
C VAL A 309 -10.31 -12.29 -9.02
N ASN A 310 -11.28 -11.44 -8.74
CA ASN A 310 -11.11 -10.28 -7.87
C ASN A 310 -11.95 -10.50 -6.61
N LEU A 311 -11.33 -10.33 -5.45
CA LEU A 311 -12.05 -10.33 -4.18
C LEU A 311 -12.27 -8.87 -3.78
N PRO A 312 -13.48 -8.33 -3.96
CA PRO A 312 -13.75 -6.92 -3.74
C PRO A 312 -13.79 -6.56 -2.26
N GLY A 313 -13.59 -5.28 -1.95
CA GLY A 313 -13.83 -4.73 -0.61
C GLY A 313 -12.63 -4.81 0.34
N ILE A 314 -11.55 -5.53 0.00
CA ILE A 314 -10.33 -5.53 0.80
C ILE A 314 -9.52 -4.27 0.44
N SER A 315 -9.98 -3.09 0.86
CA SER A 315 -9.20 -1.86 0.74
C SER A 315 -8.46 -1.54 2.04
N GLY A 316 -7.25 -0.99 1.90
CA GLY A 316 -6.51 -0.44 3.03
C GLY A 316 -7.03 0.92 3.49
N HIS A 317 -7.56 1.72 2.56
CA HIS A 317 -8.03 3.08 2.82
C HIS A 317 -9.47 3.11 3.30
N ALA A 318 -9.79 4.08 4.13
CA ALA A 318 -11.14 4.45 4.51
C ALA A 318 -11.99 4.82 3.26
N ASP A 319 -13.27 4.54 3.32
CA ASP A 319 -14.23 4.99 2.32
C ASP A 319 -14.75 6.40 2.63
N ARG A 320 -15.64 6.91 1.78
CA ARG A 320 -16.18 8.27 1.94
C ARG A 320 -16.79 8.50 3.32
N ASP A 321 -17.61 7.57 3.82
CA ASP A 321 -18.31 7.77 5.08
C ASP A 321 -17.35 7.74 6.27
N HIS A 322 -16.33 6.87 6.24
CA HIS A 322 -15.28 6.83 7.26
C HIS A 322 -14.35 8.06 7.19
N LEU A 323 -13.96 8.51 5.99
CA LEU A 323 -13.21 9.76 5.82
C LEU A 323 -14.02 10.95 6.35
N THR A 324 -15.33 10.97 6.08
CA THR A 324 -16.24 12.01 6.58
C THR A 324 -16.34 11.97 8.10
N ALA A 325 -16.49 10.78 8.69
CA ALA A 325 -16.53 10.62 10.14
C ALA A 325 -15.21 11.09 10.80
N TRP A 326 -14.07 10.79 10.18
CA TRP A 326 -12.78 11.20 10.68
C TRP A 326 -12.64 12.73 10.72
N ILE A 327 -12.97 13.44 9.63
CA ILE A 327 -12.88 14.91 9.60
C ILE A 327 -13.97 15.58 10.44
N ALA A 328 -15.16 15.01 10.54
CA ALA A 328 -16.25 15.56 11.35
C ALA A 328 -15.99 15.45 12.87
N ASN A 329 -15.00 14.66 13.29
CA ASN A 329 -14.63 14.53 14.71
C ASN A 329 -13.92 15.78 15.27
N PHE A 330 -13.44 16.68 14.45
CA PHE A 330 -12.84 17.93 14.89
C PHE A 330 -13.87 18.80 15.62
N LYS A 331 -13.66 19.04 16.91
CA LYS A 331 -14.62 19.76 17.78
C LYS A 331 -14.80 21.23 17.40
N LYS A 332 -13.80 21.80 16.76
CA LYS A 332 -13.84 23.15 16.19
C LYS A 332 -13.54 23.06 14.70
N PRO A 333 -14.29 23.75 13.85
CA PRO A 333 -13.97 23.81 12.44
C PRO A 333 -12.54 24.29 12.21
N PRO A 334 -11.72 23.53 11.47
CA PRO A 334 -10.43 24.02 11.00
C PRO A 334 -10.63 25.29 10.16
N LYS A 335 -9.64 26.21 10.17
CA LYS A 335 -9.66 27.38 9.30
C LYS A 335 -9.74 26.96 7.84
N LYS A 336 -9.08 25.83 7.49
CA LYS A 336 -9.13 25.27 6.14
C LYS A 336 -8.78 23.78 6.14
N VAL A 337 -9.44 23.05 5.24
CA VAL A 337 -9.18 21.62 4.97
C VAL A 337 -8.67 21.49 3.54
N PHE A 338 -7.47 20.96 3.39
CA PHE A 338 -6.87 20.67 2.10
C PHE A 338 -7.06 19.19 1.77
N ILE A 339 -7.78 18.91 0.69
CA ILE A 339 -8.06 17.55 0.22
C ILE A 339 -7.01 17.16 -0.82
N VAL A 340 -6.23 16.13 -0.50
CA VAL A 340 -5.09 15.66 -1.31
C VAL A 340 -5.15 14.14 -1.49
N HIS A 341 -4.12 13.55 -2.10
CA HIS A 341 -3.93 12.09 -2.21
C HIS A 341 -5.19 11.36 -2.71
N GLY A 342 -5.59 11.66 -3.93
CA GLY A 342 -6.70 11.03 -4.65
C GLY A 342 -6.64 11.40 -6.13
N GLU A 343 -7.50 10.78 -6.93
CA GLU A 343 -7.72 11.23 -8.31
C GLU A 343 -8.31 12.65 -8.28
N GLU A 344 -7.97 13.48 -9.24
CA GLU A 344 -8.38 14.92 -9.29
C GLU A 344 -9.90 15.08 -9.07
N THR A 345 -10.71 14.31 -9.81
CA THR A 345 -12.17 14.35 -9.67
C THR A 345 -12.64 13.94 -8.29
N THR A 346 -12.06 12.90 -7.72
CA THR A 346 -12.40 12.41 -6.38
C THR A 346 -12.04 13.43 -5.29
N ALA A 347 -10.86 14.06 -5.41
CA ALA A 347 -10.44 15.08 -4.44
C ALA A 347 -11.36 16.30 -4.47
N VAL A 348 -11.74 16.77 -5.67
CA VAL A 348 -12.67 17.90 -5.83
C VAL A 348 -14.05 17.56 -5.28
N GLU A 349 -14.63 16.40 -5.65
CA GLU A 349 -15.92 15.94 -5.17
C GLU A 349 -15.94 15.79 -3.64
N PHE A 350 -14.87 15.27 -3.06
CA PHE A 350 -14.78 15.12 -1.61
C PHE A 350 -14.60 16.46 -0.89
N ALA A 351 -13.86 17.41 -1.47
CA ALA A 351 -13.77 18.77 -0.93
C ALA A 351 -15.15 19.47 -0.90
N GLU A 352 -15.94 19.33 -1.97
CA GLU A 352 -17.32 19.83 -2.02
C GLU A 352 -18.21 19.15 -0.98
N HIS A 353 -18.09 17.82 -0.81
CA HIS A 353 -18.80 17.06 0.22
C HIS A 353 -18.45 17.56 1.63
N VAL A 354 -17.17 17.70 1.97
CA VAL A 354 -16.74 18.23 3.28
C VAL A 354 -17.28 19.63 3.52
N LYS A 355 -17.28 20.49 2.48
CA LYS A 355 -17.80 21.84 2.58
C LYS A 355 -19.33 21.90 2.79
N ASN A 356 -20.10 21.09 2.06
CA ASN A 356 -21.55 21.15 2.05
C ASN A 356 -22.19 20.33 3.19
N ASP A 357 -21.65 19.15 3.51
CA ASP A 357 -22.25 18.20 4.43
C ASP A 357 -21.62 18.24 5.83
N VAL A 358 -20.31 18.53 5.94
CA VAL A 358 -19.62 18.72 7.24
C VAL A 358 -19.62 20.20 7.65
N GLY A 359 -19.63 21.12 6.70
CA GLY A 359 -19.65 22.57 6.95
C GLY A 359 -18.27 23.18 7.18
N PHE A 360 -17.18 22.52 6.79
CA PHE A 360 -15.83 23.03 6.92
C PHE A 360 -15.36 23.66 5.61
N ASP A 361 -14.53 24.71 5.68
CA ASP A 361 -13.93 25.34 4.48
C ASP A 361 -12.88 24.39 3.87
N ALA A 362 -13.30 23.63 2.86
CA ALA A 362 -12.50 22.59 2.21
C ALA A 362 -12.25 22.91 0.74
N LEU A 363 -11.07 22.54 0.27
CA LEU A 363 -10.67 22.65 -1.14
C LEU A 363 -9.64 21.59 -1.53
N ALA A 364 -9.58 21.25 -2.81
CA ALA A 364 -8.53 20.43 -3.41
C ALA A 364 -7.47 21.36 -4.02
N PRO A 365 -6.27 21.49 -3.42
CA PRO A 365 -5.23 22.41 -3.92
C PRO A 365 -4.55 21.82 -5.16
N TYR A 366 -4.06 22.71 -6.02
CA TYR A 366 -3.22 22.35 -7.16
C TYR A 366 -1.73 22.54 -6.83
N SER A 367 -0.88 21.89 -7.59
CA SER A 367 0.57 22.01 -7.44
C SER A 367 1.03 23.46 -7.62
N GLY A 368 1.67 24.00 -6.58
CA GLY A 368 2.12 25.39 -6.53
C GLY A 368 1.14 26.37 -5.87
N ASP A 369 -0.05 25.90 -5.42
CA ASP A 369 -0.87 26.71 -4.52
C ASP A 369 -0.15 26.90 -3.19
N ALA A 370 -0.11 28.12 -2.67
CA ALA A 370 0.46 28.45 -1.38
C ALA A 370 -0.50 29.28 -0.52
N TYR A 371 -0.51 29.02 0.77
CA TYR A 371 -1.40 29.65 1.74
C TYR A 371 -0.61 30.17 2.93
N ASP A 372 -0.96 31.38 3.38
CA ASP A 372 -0.44 31.94 4.64
C ASP A 372 -1.16 31.28 5.82
N LEU A 373 -0.41 30.69 6.74
CA LEU A 373 -0.98 29.96 7.89
C LEU A 373 -1.51 30.87 8.99
N LEU A 374 -1.12 32.15 9.03
CA LEU A 374 -1.65 33.12 10.01
C LEU A 374 -3.02 33.60 9.57
N THR A 375 -3.15 34.01 8.31
CA THR A 375 -4.38 34.59 7.76
C THR A 375 -5.32 33.56 7.16
N GLY A 376 -4.80 32.45 6.64
CA GLY A 376 -5.54 31.44 5.86
C GLY A 376 -5.76 31.84 4.40
N GLU A 377 -5.17 32.95 3.95
CA GLU A 377 -5.31 33.45 2.59
C GLU A 377 -4.39 32.75 1.61
N GLN A 378 -4.86 32.56 0.38
CA GLN A 378 -4.03 32.06 -0.70
C GLN A 378 -3.07 33.15 -1.17
N ILE A 379 -1.76 32.92 -1.04
CA ILE A 379 -0.70 33.88 -1.41
C ILE A 379 -0.08 33.58 -2.78
N ALA A 380 -0.24 32.36 -3.28
CA ALA A 380 0.14 32.02 -4.65
C ALA A 380 -0.84 31.00 -5.23
N GLN A 381 -1.13 31.16 -6.54
CA GLN A 381 -1.97 30.23 -7.29
C GLN A 381 -1.08 29.36 -8.18
N GLY A 382 -1.23 28.04 -8.02
CA GLY A 382 -0.53 27.04 -8.81
C GLY A 382 -1.09 26.87 -10.22
N SER A 383 -0.37 26.11 -11.02
CA SER A 383 -0.79 25.78 -12.38
C SER A 383 -1.87 24.71 -12.38
N ARG A 384 -2.97 24.99 -13.08
CA ARG A 384 -4.03 24.00 -13.36
C ARG A 384 -3.79 23.20 -14.65
N GLN A 385 -2.64 23.40 -15.29
CA GLN A 385 -2.27 22.60 -16.44
C GLN A 385 -1.76 21.24 -15.96
N LEU A 386 -2.40 20.17 -16.44
CA LEU A 386 -1.88 18.82 -16.25
C LEU A 386 -0.45 18.76 -16.78
N VAL A 387 0.47 18.33 -15.92
CA VAL A 387 1.82 18.00 -16.37
C VAL A 387 1.66 16.82 -17.32
N GLU A 388 1.85 17.05 -18.63
CA GLU A 388 1.88 15.96 -19.59
C GLU A 388 2.83 14.90 -19.08
N LYS A 389 2.35 13.65 -18.92
CA LYS A 389 3.23 12.48 -18.69
C LYS A 389 4.18 12.47 -19.87
N LYS A 390 5.39 13.00 -19.69
CA LYS A 390 6.45 12.85 -20.69
C LYS A 390 6.60 11.35 -20.91
N THR A 391 6.05 10.88 -22.03
CA THR A 391 6.32 9.54 -22.53
C THR A 391 7.83 9.37 -22.45
N GLN A 392 8.29 8.42 -21.68
CA GLN A 392 9.65 8.13 -21.25
C GLN A 392 10.73 8.57 -22.27
N GLY A 393 11.08 9.81 -22.25
CA GLY A 393 12.16 10.42 -22.99
C GLY A 393 13.14 11.00 -21.99
N VAL A 394 14.19 10.25 -21.78
CA VAL A 394 15.50 10.71 -21.27
C VAL A 394 15.41 11.66 -20.06
N TYR A 395 15.30 11.12 -18.87
CA TYR A 395 15.77 11.82 -17.68
C TYR A 395 17.30 11.90 -17.75
N ARG A 396 17.85 13.02 -18.21
CA ARG A 396 19.20 13.41 -17.86
C ARG A 396 19.16 13.77 -16.37
N ALA A 397 19.61 12.88 -15.52
CA ALA A 397 19.98 13.23 -14.16
C ALA A 397 21.13 14.24 -14.24
N LYS A 398 20.83 15.52 -14.13
CA LYS A 398 21.80 16.46 -13.60
C LYS A 398 21.91 16.15 -12.11
N SER A 399 23.12 16.03 -11.62
CA SER A 399 23.50 16.02 -10.22
C SER A 399 22.78 17.16 -9.50
N GLY A 400 21.70 16.93 -8.84
CA GLY A 400 20.86 17.99 -8.27
C GLY A 400 19.61 17.45 -7.55
N ALA A 401 19.55 16.15 -7.23
CA ALA A 401 18.48 15.65 -6.35
C ALA A 401 18.56 16.32 -4.97
N PHE A 402 19.76 16.61 -4.50
CA PHE A 402 20.01 17.32 -3.24
C PHE A 402 19.59 18.80 -3.30
N ASP A 403 19.84 19.48 -4.43
CA ASP A 403 19.45 20.90 -4.60
C ASP A 403 17.94 21.10 -4.70
N ARG A 404 17.14 20.06 -4.99
CA ARG A 404 15.68 20.18 -5.05
C ARG A 404 14.98 19.89 -3.73
N LEU A 405 15.64 19.21 -2.80
CA LEU A 405 15.15 19.00 -1.44
C LEU A 405 15.38 20.19 -0.51
N MET A 406 16.29 21.10 -0.89
CA MET A 406 16.61 22.30 -0.11
C MET A 406 15.94 23.58 -0.66
N ILE A 407 15.08 23.47 -1.68
CA ILE A 407 14.35 24.61 -2.29
C ILE A 407 12.82 24.32 -2.32
N ALA A 408 12.34 23.27 -1.63
CA ALA A 408 10.91 22.98 -1.51
C ALA A 408 10.48 23.13 -0.06
#